data_45282e1e4ecb5241610a901a73e6f903
#
_entry.id   45282e1e4ecb5241610a901a73e6f903
#
_cell.length_a   1.000
_cell.length_b   1.000
_cell.length_c   1.000
_cell.angle_alpha   90.00
_cell.angle_beta   90.00
_cell.angle_gamma   90.00
#
_symmetry.space_group_name_H-M   'P 1'
#
loop_
_entity.id
_entity.type
_entity.pdbx_description
1 polymer ?
#
loop_
_entity_poly.entity_id
_entity_poly.type
_entity_poly.pdbx_seq_one_letter_code
_entity_poly.pdbx_strand_id
1 'polypeptide(L)'
;MCIRDRGITVAGMILVNNTGKCGYNFAAFAHAKWDGFSPADLVFPMFMFLMGISTYISLCKYNFQCRPAIAKIIKRSLLLIFIGLVMEWFITAIDSGNYFDLSQLRLMGVMQRLGICYGITALLAVTIPHKRFMPLAIILLIVYFIFQLFGNGFEKSADNIVGIVDSAILGSNHMYLQGRQFVDPEGILSTIPAVSQVMIGFVCGKIIIDIKDNDRRMLNLFLIGTTLLFAGYLLSYACPLNKRLWSPSFVLLTCGIAALSLALLLYIID
;
A
#
# COMPACT_ATOMS: atom_id res chain seq x y z
N MET A 1 -15.15 -11.94 9.33
CA MET A 1 -14.81 -10.56 9.03
C MET A 1 -13.65 -10.43 8.05
N CYS A 2 -12.41 -10.63 8.40
CA CYS A 2 -11.24 -10.42 7.49
C CYS A 2 -11.30 -11.11 6.10
N ILE A 3 -12.00 -12.24 5.95
CA ILE A 3 -12.15 -12.96 4.67
C ILE A 3 -13.14 -12.24 3.75
N ARG A 4 -14.25 -11.72 4.29
CA ARG A 4 -15.27 -10.99 3.50
C ARG A 4 -14.73 -9.66 2.99
N ASP A 5 -14.01 -8.91 3.83
CA ASP A 5 -13.43 -7.62 3.48
C ASP A 5 -12.38 -7.76 2.39
N ARG A 6 -11.56 -8.82 2.44
CA ARG A 6 -10.63 -9.18 1.35
C ARG A 6 -11.37 -9.57 0.08
N GLY A 7 -12.48 -10.30 0.19
CA GLY A 7 -13.31 -10.68 -0.96
C GLY A 7 -13.84 -9.47 -1.71
N ILE A 8 -14.36 -8.46 -1.00
CA ILE A 8 -14.86 -7.20 -1.58
C ILE A 8 -13.72 -6.46 -2.28
N THR A 9 -12.54 -6.39 -1.67
CA THR A 9 -11.39 -5.68 -2.26
C THR A 9 -10.87 -6.40 -3.51
N VAL A 10 -10.82 -7.74 -3.50
CA VAL A 10 -10.45 -8.54 -4.68
C VAL A 10 -11.48 -8.39 -5.80
N ALA A 11 -12.78 -8.41 -5.48
CA ALA A 11 -13.83 -8.14 -6.46
C ALA A 11 -13.68 -6.75 -7.08
N GLY A 12 -13.37 -5.72 -6.25
CA GLY A 12 -13.03 -4.39 -6.72
C GLY A 12 -11.81 -4.35 -7.65
N MET A 13 -10.75 -5.10 -7.33
CA MET A 13 -9.58 -5.23 -8.20
C MET A 13 -9.92 -5.85 -9.56
N ILE A 14 -10.70 -6.92 -9.57
CA ILE A 14 -11.13 -7.58 -10.82
C ILE A 14 -11.96 -6.60 -11.65
N LEU A 15 -12.88 -5.87 -11.03
CA LEU A 15 -13.74 -4.90 -11.70
C LEU A 15 -12.93 -3.77 -12.34
N VAL A 16 -11.99 -3.17 -11.60
CA VAL A 16 -11.17 -2.03 -12.06
C VAL A 16 -10.18 -2.45 -13.14
N ASN A 17 -9.56 -3.64 -13.01
CA ASN A 17 -8.56 -4.11 -13.98
C ASN A 17 -9.16 -4.69 -15.27
N ASN A 18 -10.45 -5.00 -15.28
CA ASN A 18 -11.16 -5.55 -16.46
C ASN A 18 -12.12 -4.55 -17.11
N THR A 19 -11.90 -3.26 -16.96
CA THR A 19 -12.62 -2.22 -17.72
C THR A 19 -12.21 -2.34 -19.19
N GLY A 20 -13.08 -2.94 -20.01
CA GLY A 20 -12.81 -3.38 -21.38
C GLY A 20 -12.10 -2.36 -22.29
N LYS A 21 -11.44 -2.87 -23.35
CA LYS A 21 -10.63 -2.13 -24.34
C LYS A 21 -11.45 -1.15 -25.25
N CYS A 22 -12.72 -0.94 -25.03
CA CYS A 22 -13.60 -0.22 -25.96
C CYS A 22 -13.64 1.31 -25.81
N GLY A 23 -12.63 1.97 -25.19
CA GLY A 23 -12.54 3.45 -25.19
C GLY A 23 -13.59 4.22 -24.34
N TYR A 24 -14.60 3.55 -23.82
CA TYR A 24 -15.65 4.09 -22.97
C TYR A 24 -15.49 3.61 -21.53
N ASN A 25 -14.44 4.03 -20.87
CA ASN A 25 -14.30 3.77 -19.44
C ASN A 25 -15.13 4.79 -18.66
N PHE A 26 -16.00 4.31 -17.76
CA PHE A 26 -16.60 5.19 -16.76
C PHE A 26 -15.47 5.93 -16.02
N ALA A 27 -15.57 7.23 -15.85
CA ALA A 27 -14.54 8.05 -15.20
C ALA A 27 -14.15 7.54 -13.79
N ALA A 28 -15.08 6.89 -13.08
CA ALA A 28 -14.83 6.28 -11.78
C ALA A 28 -13.86 5.08 -11.81
N PHE A 29 -13.73 4.39 -12.95
CA PHE A 29 -12.82 3.25 -13.12
C PHE A 29 -11.50 3.62 -13.81
N ALA A 30 -11.35 4.88 -14.20
CA ALA A 30 -10.10 5.39 -14.75
C ALA A 30 -9.18 5.87 -13.62
N HIS A 31 -7.90 5.47 -13.68
CA HIS A 31 -6.90 6.00 -12.77
C HIS A 31 -6.59 7.46 -13.04
N ALA A 32 -6.29 8.23 -11.98
CA ALA A 32 -5.79 9.60 -12.14
C ALA A 32 -4.50 9.60 -12.98
N LYS A 33 -4.38 10.59 -13.88
CA LYS A 33 -3.22 10.66 -14.81
C LYS A 33 -1.91 10.94 -14.06
N TRP A 34 -1.90 11.89 -13.14
CA TRP A 34 -0.78 12.21 -12.28
C TRP A 34 -1.30 12.60 -10.90
N ASP A 35 -1.70 13.85 -10.69
CA ASP A 35 -2.34 14.29 -9.46
C ASP A 35 -3.84 14.03 -9.49
N GLY A 36 -4.39 13.74 -8.31
CA GLY A 36 -5.80 13.48 -8.13
C GLY A 36 -6.08 12.12 -7.50
N PHE A 37 -7.37 11.85 -7.33
CA PHE A 37 -7.89 10.66 -6.69
C PHE A 37 -9.16 10.19 -7.42
N SER A 38 -9.19 8.92 -7.78
CA SER A 38 -10.38 8.27 -8.33
C SER A 38 -10.75 7.05 -7.48
N PRO A 39 -12.00 6.58 -7.52
CA PRO A 39 -12.40 5.35 -6.84
C PRO A 39 -11.54 4.12 -7.22
N ALA A 40 -11.07 4.06 -8.47
CA ALA A 40 -10.16 3.02 -8.93
C ALA A 40 -8.81 3.04 -8.18
N ASP A 41 -8.36 4.22 -7.74
CA ASP A 41 -7.10 4.37 -7.04
C ASP A 41 -7.16 3.91 -5.57
N LEU A 42 -8.38 3.68 -5.04
CA LEU A 42 -8.59 3.24 -3.66
C LEU A 42 -8.30 1.74 -3.46
N VAL A 43 -8.44 0.93 -4.51
CA VAL A 43 -8.46 -0.55 -4.38
C VAL A 43 -7.14 -1.10 -3.83
N PHE A 44 -6.02 -0.70 -4.38
CA PHE A 44 -4.71 -1.19 -3.93
C PHE A 44 -4.33 -0.68 -2.52
N PRO A 45 -4.49 0.62 -2.19
CA PRO A 45 -4.36 1.12 -0.83
C PRO A 45 -5.23 0.40 0.20
N MET A 46 -6.50 0.14 -0.11
CA MET A 46 -7.37 -0.64 0.78
C MET A 46 -6.83 -2.04 1.03
N PHE A 47 -6.30 -2.70 -0.01
CA PHE A 47 -5.69 -4.02 0.15
C PHE A 47 -4.46 -3.99 1.08
N MET A 48 -3.61 -2.95 0.96
CA MET A 48 -2.46 -2.73 1.85
C MET A 48 -2.91 -2.51 3.31
N PHE A 49 -3.94 -1.70 3.51
CA PHE A 49 -4.52 -1.45 4.83
C PHE A 49 -5.08 -2.74 5.46
N LEU A 50 -5.88 -3.52 4.71
CA LEU A 50 -6.41 -4.81 5.15
C LEU A 50 -5.32 -5.85 5.41
N MET A 51 -4.21 -5.79 4.69
CA MET A 51 -3.03 -6.61 4.96
C MET A 51 -2.47 -6.29 6.36
N GLY A 52 -2.44 -5.02 6.76
CA GLY A 52 -2.07 -4.61 8.12
C GLY A 52 -2.96 -5.23 9.19
N ILE A 53 -4.28 -5.13 9.05
CA ILE A 53 -5.27 -5.76 9.94
C ILE A 53 -5.02 -7.26 10.06
N SER A 54 -4.86 -7.91 8.92
CA SER A 54 -4.63 -9.36 8.85
C SER A 54 -3.31 -9.79 9.50
N THR A 55 -2.31 -8.92 9.43
CA THR A 55 -1.01 -9.14 10.08
C THR A 55 -1.18 -9.15 11.59
N TYR A 56 -1.93 -8.18 12.15
CA TYR A 56 -2.25 -8.18 13.59
C TYR A 56 -2.96 -9.45 14.01
N ILE A 57 -4.05 -9.82 13.31
CA ILE A 57 -4.86 -11.02 13.63
C ILE A 57 -4.01 -12.30 13.55
N SER A 58 -3.13 -12.38 12.57
CA SER A 58 -2.26 -13.55 12.38
C SER A 58 -1.22 -13.67 13.49
N LEU A 59 -0.57 -12.56 13.89
CA LEU A 59 0.47 -12.55 14.91
C LEU A 59 -0.12 -12.68 16.32
N CYS A 60 -1.32 -12.18 16.57
CA CYS A 60 -2.03 -12.36 17.82
C CYS A 60 -2.19 -13.85 18.20
N LYS A 61 -2.41 -14.73 17.20
CA LYS A 61 -2.48 -16.19 17.41
C LYS A 61 -1.19 -16.80 17.95
N TYR A 62 -0.05 -16.14 17.74
CA TYR A 62 1.27 -16.54 18.22
C TYR A 62 1.72 -15.74 19.45
N ASN A 63 0.82 -14.96 20.07
CA ASN A 63 1.14 -14.06 21.19
C ASN A 63 2.36 -13.18 20.90
N PHE A 64 2.57 -12.81 19.64
CA PHE A 64 3.72 -12.01 19.17
C PHE A 64 5.10 -12.60 19.57
N GLN A 65 5.20 -13.91 19.79
CA GLN A 65 6.47 -14.56 20.14
C GLN A 65 7.42 -14.55 18.95
N CYS A 66 8.61 -13.97 19.13
CA CYS A 66 9.57 -13.74 18.06
C CYS A 66 9.99 -15.02 17.31
N ARG A 67 10.45 -16.05 18.02
CA ARG A 67 11.06 -17.23 17.38
C ARG A 67 10.14 -17.97 16.38
N PRO A 68 8.92 -18.42 16.75
CA PRO A 68 8.05 -19.11 15.78
C PRO A 68 7.45 -18.20 14.71
N ALA A 69 7.31 -16.89 14.99
CA ALA A 69 6.71 -15.92 14.07
C ALA A 69 7.69 -15.50 12.97
N ILE A 70 8.97 -15.24 13.28
CA ILE A 70 9.97 -14.72 12.32
C ILE A 70 10.11 -15.64 11.11
N ALA A 71 10.28 -16.94 11.31
CA ALA A 71 10.44 -17.88 10.20
C ALA A 71 9.22 -17.86 9.24
N LYS A 72 8.00 -17.78 9.79
CA LYS A 72 6.78 -17.66 8.99
C LYS A 72 6.68 -16.32 8.27
N ILE A 73 7.07 -15.23 8.94
CA ILE A 73 7.06 -13.89 8.35
C ILE A 73 7.99 -13.86 7.14
N ILE A 74 9.24 -14.30 7.32
CA ILE A 74 10.25 -14.34 6.27
C ILE A 74 9.79 -15.24 5.12
N LYS A 75 9.35 -16.47 5.41
CA LYS A 75 8.87 -17.40 4.38
C LYS A 75 7.73 -16.79 3.56
N ARG A 76 6.76 -16.14 4.20
CA ARG A 76 5.62 -15.54 3.51
C ARG A 76 6.03 -14.30 2.71
N SER A 77 6.90 -13.46 3.25
CA SER A 77 7.44 -12.28 2.56
C SER A 77 8.20 -12.70 1.29
N LEU A 78 9.14 -13.65 1.43
CA LEU A 78 9.91 -14.17 0.30
C LEU A 78 9.04 -14.88 -0.73
N LEU A 79 8.02 -15.63 -0.31
CA LEU A 79 7.08 -16.28 -1.22
C LEU A 79 6.30 -15.26 -2.05
N LEU A 80 5.82 -14.16 -1.45
CA LEU A 80 5.12 -13.09 -2.17
C LEU A 80 6.04 -12.42 -3.19
N ILE A 81 7.28 -12.11 -2.80
CA ILE A 81 8.29 -11.51 -3.68
C ILE A 81 8.59 -12.48 -4.84
N PHE A 82 8.82 -13.75 -4.54
CA PHE A 82 9.12 -14.77 -5.55
C PHE A 82 7.97 -14.95 -6.56
N ILE A 83 6.73 -15.07 -6.09
CA ILE A 83 5.55 -15.14 -6.97
C ILE A 83 5.47 -13.90 -7.85
N GLY A 84 5.70 -12.71 -7.30
CA GLY A 84 5.70 -11.47 -8.06
C GLY A 84 6.78 -11.47 -9.15
N LEU A 85 7.99 -11.88 -8.85
CA LEU A 85 9.08 -11.98 -9.83
C LEU A 85 8.77 -12.99 -10.94
N VAL A 86 8.20 -14.15 -10.60
CA VAL A 86 7.78 -15.16 -11.58
C VAL A 86 6.69 -14.62 -12.51
N MET A 87 5.72 -13.88 -11.97
CA MET A 87 4.67 -13.26 -12.78
C MET A 87 5.24 -12.21 -13.75
N GLU A 88 6.11 -11.32 -13.27
CA GLU A 88 6.75 -10.30 -14.11
C GLU A 88 7.64 -10.94 -15.18
N TRP A 89 8.41 -11.97 -14.81
CA TRP A 89 9.20 -12.75 -15.78
C TRP A 89 8.31 -13.37 -16.87
N PHE A 90 7.19 -13.97 -16.50
CA PHE A 90 6.27 -14.60 -17.44
C PHE A 90 5.66 -13.57 -18.42
N ILE A 91 5.26 -12.40 -17.91
CA ILE A 91 4.73 -11.30 -18.74
C ILE A 91 5.81 -10.80 -19.70
N THR A 92 7.02 -10.50 -19.19
CA THR A 92 8.15 -10.02 -20.02
C THR A 92 8.54 -11.06 -21.08
N ALA A 93 8.54 -12.35 -20.74
CA ALA A 93 8.84 -13.43 -21.66
C ALA A 93 7.83 -13.56 -22.82
N ILE A 94 6.54 -13.35 -22.53
CA ILE A 94 5.49 -13.34 -23.56
C ILE A 94 5.63 -12.12 -24.46
N ASP A 95 5.86 -10.93 -23.88
CA ASP A 95 5.94 -9.68 -24.62
C ASP A 95 7.19 -9.61 -25.52
N SER A 96 8.33 -10.12 -25.05
CA SER A 96 9.61 -10.13 -25.80
C SER A 96 9.76 -11.33 -26.74
N GLY A 97 8.98 -12.39 -26.57
CA GLY A 97 9.15 -13.67 -27.26
C GLY A 97 10.42 -14.44 -26.86
N ASN A 98 11.17 -13.96 -25.86
CA ASN A 98 12.41 -14.58 -25.39
C ASN A 98 12.37 -14.85 -23.89
N TYR A 99 12.30 -16.14 -23.51
CA TYR A 99 12.17 -16.59 -22.12
C TYR A 99 13.45 -16.41 -21.29
N PHE A 100 14.59 -16.17 -21.92
CA PHE A 100 15.89 -16.05 -21.24
C PHE A 100 16.39 -14.61 -21.13
N ASP A 101 15.69 -13.64 -21.70
CA ASP A 101 16.06 -12.24 -21.59
C ASP A 101 15.54 -11.63 -20.31
N LEU A 102 16.43 -11.50 -19.33
CA LEU A 102 16.16 -10.88 -18.03
C LEU A 102 16.54 -9.39 -18.00
N SER A 103 17.06 -8.84 -19.11
CA SER A 103 17.59 -7.46 -19.15
C SER A 103 16.53 -6.39 -18.91
N GLN A 104 15.27 -6.70 -19.16
CA GLN A 104 14.11 -5.82 -18.99
C GLN A 104 13.14 -6.31 -17.90
N LEU A 105 13.57 -7.27 -17.08
CA LEU A 105 12.72 -7.79 -16.03
C LEU A 105 12.45 -6.72 -14.96
N ARG A 106 11.20 -6.37 -14.75
CA ARG A 106 10.78 -5.45 -13.70
C ARG A 106 10.98 -6.09 -12.34
N LEU A 107 11.80 -5.45 -11.46
CA LEU A 107 12.15 -5.99 -10.14
C LEU A 107 11.11 -5.63 -9.06
N MET A 108 10.49 -4.46 -9.17
CA MET A 108 9.49 -4.00 -8.21
C MET A 108 8.11 -3.96 -8.86
N GLY A 109 7.18 -4.69 -8.29
CA GLY A 109 5.77 -4.75 -8.69
C GLY A 109 4.85 -4.83 -7.48
N VAL A 110 3.57 -4.99 -7.74
CA VAL A 110 2.53 -5.02 -6.71
C VAL A 110 2.78 -6.11 -5.66
N MET A 111 3.11 -7.34 -6.08
CA MET A 111 3.32 -8.47 -5.17
C MET A 111 4.62 -8.34 -4.37
N GLN A 112 5.68 -7.83 -4.99
CA GLN A 112 6.96 -7.56 -4.33
C GLN A 112 6.77 -6.48 -3.25
N ARG A 113 6.07 -5.38 -3.57
CA ARG A 113 5.73 -4.34 -2.58
C ARG A 113 4.92 -4.91 -1.43
N LEU A 114 3.90 -5.74 -1.69
CA LEU A 114 3.12 -6.41 -0.64
C LEU A 114 4.01 -7.28 0.24
N GLY A 115 4.92 -8.05 -0.35
CA GLY A 115 5.86 -8.89 0.38
C GLY A 115 6.78 -8.09 1.30
N ILE A 116 7.37 -7.01 0.79
CA ILE A 116 8.28 -6.13 1.54
C ILE A 116 7.52 -5.41 2.67
N CYS A 117 6.40 -4.76 2.37
CA CYS A 117 5.62 -4.04 3.37
C CYS A 117 5.08 -4.95 4.47
N TYR A 118 4.61 -6.16 4.10
CA TYR A 118 4.21 -7.18 5.07
C TYR A 118 5.38 -7.59 5.95
N GLY A 119 6.53 -7.92 5.34
CA GLY A 119 7.72 -8.38 6.05
C GLY A 119 8.21 -7.35 7.07
N ILE A 120 8.39 -6.10 6.64
CA ILE A 120 8.83 -5.00 7.51
C ILE A 120 7.84 -4.78 8.66
N THR A 121 6.54 -4.62 8.35
CA THR A 121 5.52 -4.36 9.37
C THR A 121 5.42 -5.52 10.37
N ALA A 122 5.44 -6.76 9.89
CA ALA A 122 5.33 -7.93 10.75
C ALA A 122 6.60 -8.14 11.63
N LEU A 123 7.79 -7.87 11.11
CA LEU A 123 9.04 -7.88 11.89
C LEU A 123 9.04 -6.80 12.97
N LEU A 124 8.60 -5.58 12.63
CA LEU A 124 8.43 -4.51 13.61
C LEU A 124 7.41 -4.90 14.68
N ALA A 125 6.33 -5.60 14.33
CA ALA A 125 5.29 -6.00 15.26
C ALA A 125 5.76 -6.99 16.34
N VAL A 126 6.77 -7.80 16.05
CA VAL A 126 7.34 -8.74 17.03
C VAL A 126 8.55 -8.15 17.79
N THR A 127 9.07 -7.01 17.37
CA THR A 127 10.26 -6.38 17.98
C THR A 127 9.96 -5.10 18.76
N ILE A 128 8.94 -4.34 18.36
CA ILE A 128 8.61 -3.02 18.91
C ILE A 128 7.25 -3.05 19.61
N PRO A 129 7.09 -2.34 20.75
CA PRO A 129 5.78 -2.20 21.41
C PRO A 129 4.74 -1.57 20.45
N HIS A 130 3.57 -2.18 20.35
CA HIS A 130 2.50 -1.77 19.42
C HIS A 130 2.00 -0.32 19.63
N LYS A 131 2.18 0.22 20.84
CA LYS A 131 1.87 1.64 21.13
C LYS A 131 2.68 2.62 20.29
N ARG A 132 3.86 2.20 19.78
CA ARG A 132 4.75 3.04 18.95
C ARG A 132 4.42 2.95 17.46
N PHE A 133 3.49 2.09 17.04
CA PHE A 133 3.19 1.89 15.62
C PHE A 133 2.62 3.13 14.95
N MET A 134 1.61 3.77 15.55
CA MET A 134 1.03 4.99 14.99
C MET A 134 2.04 6.16 14.94
N PRO A 135 2.77 6.49 16.02
CA PRO A 135 3.83 7.48 15.95
C PRO A 135 4.90 7.16 14.90
N LEU A 136 5.33 5.92 14.79
CA LEU A 136 6.34 5.51 13.82
C LEU A 136 5.81 5.65 12.36
N ALA A 137 4.56 5.27 12.11
CA ALA A 137 3.94 5.46 10.80
C ALA A 137 3.89 6.96 10.41
N ILE A 138 3.54 7.83 11.36
CA ILE A 138 3.52 9.28 11.13
C ILE A 138 4.95 9.79 10.86
N ILE A 139 5.94 9.36 11.62
CA ILE A 139 7.35 9.75 11.41
C ILE A 139 7.82 9.34 10.00
N LEU A 140 7.52 8.12 9.56
CA LEU A 140 7.87 7.67 8.21
C LEU A 140 7.20 8.52 7.11
N LEU A 141 5.94 8.92 7.30
CA LEU A 141 5.25 9.81 6.38
C LEU A 141 5.89 11.20 6.35
N ILE A 142 6.26 11.75 7.51
CA ILE A 142 6.93 13.06 7.60
C ILE A 142 8.31 13.00 6.93
N VAL A 143 9.10 11.99 7.21
CA VAL A 143 10.42 11.79 6.58
C VAL A 143 10.29 11.71 5.06
N TYR A 144 9.34 10.93 4.56
CA TYR A 144 9.10 10.82 3.13
C TYR A 144 8.61 12.14 2.51
N PHE A 145 7.75 12.89 3.21
CA PHE A 145 7.31 14.22 2.79
C PHE A 145 8.48 15.21 2.66
N ILE A 146 9.40 15.18 3.63
CA ILE A 146 10.62 15.99 3.59
C ILE A 146 11.46 15.65 2.36
N PHE A 147 11.68 14.37 2.05
CA PHE A 147 12.38 13.96 0.83
C PHE A 147 11.70 14.47 -0.43
N GLN A 148 10.37 14.42 -0.51
CA GLN A 148 9.62 14.93 -1.65
C GLN A 148 9.73 16.46 -1.79
N LEU A 149 9.70 17.21 -0.68
CA LEU A 149 9.82 18.68 -0.70
C LEU A 149 11.17 19.14 -1.24
N PHE A 150 12.26 18.56 -0.77
CA PHE A 150 13.61 18.97 -1.17
C PHE A 150 14.07 18.40 -2.52
N GLY A 151 13.41 17.37 -3.02
CA GLY A 151 13.83 16.64 -4.21
C GLY A 151 12.89 16.75 -5.40
N ASN A 152 12.12 17.85 -5.56
CA ASN A 152 11.13 18.03 -6.63
C ASN A 152 10.17 16.82 -6.77
N GLY A 153 9.87 16.18 -5.62
CA GLY A 153 9.19 14.89 -5.57
C GLY A 153 7.75 14.91 -6.05
N PHE A 154 7.13 16.08 -6.23
CA PHE A 154 5.74 16.22 -6.69
C PHE A 154 5.65 16.43 -8.20
N GLU A 155 6.73 16.82 -8.86
CA GLU A 155 6.72 17.10 -10.28
C GLU A 155 6.89 15.83 -11.12
N LYS A 156 6.23 15.83 -12.29
CA LYS A 156 6.41 14.80 -13.30
C LYS A 156 7.62 15.14 -14.17
N SER A 157 8.81 15.06 -13.61
CA SER A 157 10.06 15.40 -14.27
C SER A 157 11.12 14.33 -14.07
N ALA A 158 12.20 14.38 -14.87
CA ALA A 158 13.35 13.50 -14.71
C ALA A 158 14.13 13.78 -13.41
N ASP A 159 13.99 15.00 -12.86
CA ASP A 159 14.66 15.44 -11.64
C ASP A 159 13.89 15.06 -10.36
N ASN A 160 12.83 14.27 -10.49
CA ASN A 160 12.06 13.78 -9.35
C ASN A 160 12.90 12.82 -8.51
N ILE A 161 13.08 13.14 -7.22
CA ILE A 161 13.91 12.37 -6.29
C ILE A 161 13.48 10.89 -6.19
N VAL A 162 12.18 10.59 -6.31
CA VAL A 162 11.67 9.21 -6.26
C VAL A 162 12.19 8.44 -7.45
N GLY A 163 12.11 9.01 -8.65
CA GLY A 163 12.64 8.41 -9.88
C GLY A 163 14.17 8.27 -9.87
N ILE A 164 14.89 9.29 -9.37
CA ILE A 164 16.35 9.27 -9.27
C ILE A 164 16.81 8.13 -8.35
N VAL A 165 16.23 8.01 -7.15
CA VAL A 165 16.59 6.97 -6.18
C VAL A 165 16.22 5.58 -6.71
N ASP A 166 15.03 5.43 -7.28
CA ASP A 166 14.57 4.15 -7.82
C ASP A 166 15.46 3.72 -9.00
N SER A 167 15.81 4.64 -9.92
CA SER A 167 16.71 4.33 -11.05
C SER A 167 18.14 4.02 -10.62
N ALA A 168 18.64 4.66 -9.57
CA ALA A 168 19.98 4.40 -9.03
C ALA A 168 20.09 3.02 -8.37
N ILE A 169 19.01 2.52 -7.74
CA ILE A 169 19.01 1.25 -7.02
C ILE A 169 18.60 0.09 -7.92
N LEU A 170 17.53 0.26 -8.71
CA LEU A 170 16.97 -0.82 -9.55
C LEU A 170 17.62 -0.89 -10.92
N GLY A 171 18.14 0.24 -11.41
CA GLY A 171 18.53 0.41 -12.80
C GLY A 171 17.33 0.77 -13.69
N SER A 172 17.54 1.66 -14.65
CA SER A 172 16.48 2.19 -15.53
C SER A 172 15.75 1.10 -16.35
N ASN A 173 16.43 -0.01 -16.65
CA ASN A 173 15.87 -1.12 -17.43
C ASN A 173 14.94 -2.03 -16.62
N HIS A 174 14.99 -1.97 -15.30
CA HIS A 174 14.23 -2.83 -14.38
C HIS A 174 13.05 -2.10 -13.70
N MET A 175 12.73 -0.90 -14.19
CA MET A 175 11.61 -0.08 -13.73
C MET A 175 10.41 -0.20 -14.66
N TYR A 176 9.27 0.34 -14.24
CA TYR A 176 8.06 0.40 -15.03
C TYR A 176 8.20 1.32 -16.25
N LEU A 177 8.26 0.75 -17.45
CA LEU A 177 8.58 1.47 -18.69
C LEU A 177 7.39 2.03 -19.48
N GLN A 178 6.16 1.86 -19.02
CA GLN A 178 4.98 2.36 -19.75
C GLN A 178 5.01 3.88 -19.90
N GLY A 179 5.29 4.36 -21.11
CA GLY A 179 5.07 5.74 -21.53
C GLY A 179 6.06 6.77 -20.98
N ARG A 180 7.37 6.47 -20.92
CA ARG A 180 8.40 7.40 -20.41
C ARG A 180 8.04 7.96 -19.02
N GLN A 181 7.65 7.10 -18.10
CA GLN A 181 7.40 7.52 -16.74
C GLN A 181 8.74 7.63 -16.00
N PHE A 182 8.97 8.78 -15.40
CA PHE A 182 10.19 9.04 -14.62
C PHE A 182 10.15 8.40 -13.23
N VAL A 183 9.02 7.80 -12.82
CA VAL A 183 8.80 7.26 -11.48
C VAL A 183 8.13 5.90 -11.60
N ASP A 184 8.64 4.89 -10.90
CA ASP A 184 7.98 3.60 -10.74
C ASP A 184 6.89 3.69 -9.66
N PRO A 185 5.61 3.41 -9.97
CA PRO A 185 4.52 3.45 -8.98
C PRO A 185 4.75 2.53 -7.78
N GLU A 186 5.47 1.43 -7.97
CA GLU A 186 5.83 0.46 -6.93
C GLU A 186 7.32 0.52 -6.53
N GLY A 187 7.99 1.65 -6.75
CA GLY A 187 9.41 1.86 -6.48
C GLY A 187 9.83 1.65 -5.01
N ILE A 188 11.13 1.68 -4.78
CA ILE A 188 11.73 1.43 -3.45
C ILE A 188 11.42 2.60 -2.51
N LEU A 189 11.64 3.84 -2.97
CA LEU A 189 11.46 5.01 -2.10
C LEU A 189 9.99 5.16 -1.68
N SER A 190 9.04 4.96 -2.59
CA SER A 190 7.60 4.98 -2.32
C SER A 190 7.11 3.80 -1.45
N THR A 191 7.96 2.81 -1.18
CA THR A 191 7.68 1.73 -0.22
C THR A 191 7.67 2.23 1.22
N ILE A 192 8.37 3.32 1.55
CA ILE A 192 8.36 3.91 2.90
C ILE A 192 6.93 4.31 3.33
N PRO A 193 6.20 5.17 2.60
CA PRO A 193 4.82 5.50 2.94
C PRO A 193 3.87 4.31 2.81
N ALA A 194 4.16 3.34 1.94
CA ALA A 194 3.38 2.11 1.84
C ALA A 194 3.49 1.23 3.11
N VAL A 195 4.67 1.14 3.73
CA VAL A 195 4.85 0.50 5.05
C VAL A 195 4.03 1.23 6.12
N SER A 196 4.03 2.57 6.12
CA SER A 196 3.21 3.37 7.04
C SER A 196 1.72 3.04 6.91
N GLN A 197 1.23 2.86 5.69
CA GLN A 197 -0.15 2.46 5.43
C GLN A 197 -0.49 1.09 6.06
N VAL A 198 0.38 0.11 5.90
CA VAL A 198 0.20 -1.22 6.52
C VAL A 198 0.26 -1.12 8.05
N MET A 199 1.13 -0.27 8.59
CA MET A 199 1.20 -0.03 10.05
C MET A 199 -0.07 0.62 10.60
N ILE A 200 -0.69 1.56 9.90
CA ILE A 200 -1.98 2.15 10.27
C ILE A 200 -3.06 1.06 10.26
N GLY A 201 -3.10 0.22 9.22
CA GLY A 201 -3.99 -0.93 9.16
C GLY A 201 -3.78 -1.90 10.31
N PHE A 202 -2.54 -2.15 10.72
CA PHE A 202 -2.20 -2.98 11.89
C PHE A 202 -2.78 -2.40 13.19
N VAL A 203 -2.70 -1.09 13.39
CA VAL A 203 -3.30 -0.41 14.56
C VAL A 203 -4.83 -0.56 14.56
N CYS A 204 -5.48 -0.42 13.40
CA CYS A 204 -6.92 -0.67 13.28
C CYS A 204 -7.26 -2.15 13.57
N GLY A 205 -6.43 -3.09 13.12
CA GLY A 205 -6.55 -4.50 13.47
C GLY A 205 -6.47 -4.77 14.97
N LYS A 206 -5.59 -4.04 15.67
CA LYS A 206 -5.49 -4.09 17.14
C LYS A 206 -6.78 -3.61 17.81
N ILE A 207 -7.36 -2.50 17.35
CA ILE A 207 -8.63 -1.98 17.88
C ILE A 207 -9.74 -3.00 17.71
N ILE A 208 -9.82 -3.66 16.55
CA ILE A 208 -10.85 -4.65 16.24
C ILE A 208 -10.77 -5.86 17.17
N ILE A 209 -9.58 -6.30 17.53
CA ILE A 209 -9.39 -7.52 18.33
C ILE A 209 -9.40 -7.23 19.83
N ASP A 210 -8.74 -6.15 20.29
CA ASP A 210 -8.55 -5.86 21.71
C ASP A 210 -9.82 -5.27 22.35
N ILE A 211 -10.62 -4.50 21.60
CA ILE A 211 -11.86 -3.91 22.10
C ILE A 211 -13.01 -4.89 21.86
N LYS A 212 -13.61 -5.39 22.94
CA LYS A 212 -14.72 -6.36 22.87
C LYS A 212 -16.08 -5.72 22.61
N ASP A 213 -16.25 -4.49 23.07
CA ASP A 213 -17.48 -3.70 22.91
C ASP A 213 -17.55 -3.18 21.46
N ASN A 214 -18.61 -3.56 20.73
CA ASN A 214 -18.81 -3.21 19.33
C ASN A 214 -18.96 -1.69 19.15
N ASP A 215 -19.72 -1.01 20.03
CA ASP A 215 -19.93 0.44 19.90
C ASP A 215 -18.63 1.20 20.07
N ARG A 216 -17.83 0.84 21.07
CA ARG A 216 -16.50 1.44 21.28
C ARG A 216 -15.53 1.12 20.14
N ARG A 217 -15.61 -0.08 19.58
CA ARG A 217 -14.80 -0.49 18.44
C ARG A 217 -15.11 0.37 17.21
N MET A 218 -16.40 0.49 16.88
CA MET A 218 -16.88 1.32 15.78
C MET A 218 -16.51 2.80 15.99
N LEU A 219 -16.74 3.34 17.19
CA LEU A 219 -16.40 4.72 17.53
C LEU A 219 -14.91 5.00 17.34
N ASN A 220 -14.03 4.12 17.82
CA ASN A 220 -12.58 4.31 17.66
C ASN A 220 -12.14 4.26 16.19
N LEU A 221 -12.68 3.32 15.40
CA LEU A 221 -12.39 3.24 13.96
C LEU A 221 -12.91 4.47 13.22
N PHE A 222 -14.11 4.96 13.60
CA PHE A 222 -14.70 6.16 13.04
C PHE A 222 -13.86 7.40 13.36
N LEU A 223 -13.43 7.57 14.61
CA LEU A 223 -12.58 8.69 15.03
C LEU A 223 -11.22 8.69 14.30
N ILE A 224 -10.56 7.54 14.27
CA ILE A 224 -9.28 7.41 13.54
C ILE A 224 -9.50 7.67 12.05
N GLY A 225 -10.54 7.07 11.46
CA GLY A 225 -10.84 7.21 10.04
C GLY A 225 -11.12 8.66 9.66
N THR A 226 -11.96 9.35 10.44
CA THR A 226 -12.27 10.76 10.22
C THR A 226 -11.03 11.65 10.38
N THR A 227 -10.24 11.45 11.44
CA THR A 227 -9.01 12.21 11.67
C THR A 227 -8.02 12.04 10.54
N LEU A 228 -7.78 10.81 10.08
CA LEU A 228 -6.87 10.54 8.97
C LEU A 228 -7.37 11.12 7.65
N LEU A 229 -8.68 11.02 7.38
CA LEU A 229 -9.30 11.56 6.18
C LEU A 229 -9.14 13.09 6.13
N PHE A 230 -9.49 13.81 7.20
CA PHE A 230 -9.33 15.25 7.27
C PHE A 230 -7.86 15.68 7.23
N ALA A 231 -6.97 14.98 7.94
CA ALA A 231 -5.54 15.25 7.89
C ALA A 231 -4.98 15.06 6.46
N GLY A 232 -5.37 13.98 5.76
CA GLY A 232 -4.99 13.75 4.37
C GLY A 232 -5.52 14.80 3.42
N TYR A 233 -6.78 15.22 3.60
CA TYR A 233 -7.39 16.29 2.80
C TYR A 233 -6.69 17.64 3.04
N LEU A 234 -6.46 18.03 4.29
CA LEU A 234 -5.74 19.27 4.60
C LEU A 234 -4.30 19.23 4.09
N LEU A 235 -3.62 18.10 4.25
CA LEU A 235 -2.26 17.96 3.74
C LEU A 235 -2.20 18.00 2.21
N SER A 236 -3.28 17.69 1.50
CA SER A 236 -3.31 17.69 0.03
C SER A 236 -3.08 19.08 -0.58
N TYR A 237 -3.27 20.16 0.17
CA TYR A 237 -2.93 21.53 -0.28
C TYR A 237 -1.42 21.78 -0.36
N ALA A 238 -0.62 21.07 0.45
CA ALA A 238 0.84 21.17 0.45
C ALA A 238 1.53 19.96 -0.20
N CYS A 239 0.85 18.82 -0.24
CA CYS A 239 1.32 17.55 -0.77
C CYS A 239 0.24 16.97 -1.67
N PRO A 240 0.30 17.12 -3.00
CA PRO A 240 -0.73 16.64 -3.92
C PRO A 240 -1.07 15.17 -3.72
N LEU A 241 -2.35 14.82 -3.89
CA LEU A 241 -2.80 13.43 -3.87
C LEU A 241 -2.25 12.72 -5.10
N ASN A 242 -1.30 11.83 -4.91
CA ASN A 242 -0.67 11.14 -6.02
C ASN A 242 -0.40 9.67 -5.66
N LYS A 243 -1.09 8.76 -6.38
CA LYS A 243 -0.95 7.32 -6.22
C LYS A 243 0.42 6.80 -6.65
N ARG A 244 0.99 7.37 -7.72
CA ARG A 244 2.27 6.90 -8.28
C ARG A 244 3.44 7.20 -7.38
N LEU A 245 3.37 8.33 -6.68
CA LEU A 245 4.33 8.74 -5.68
C LEU A 245 4.02 8.14 -4.30
N TRP A 246 2.83 7.56 -4.12
CA TRP A 246 2.34 7.12 -2.81
C TRP A 246 2.42 8.23 -1.77
N SER A 247 1.97 9.45 -2.15
CA SER A 247 2.17 10.65 -1.34
C SER A 247 1.57 10.51 0.06
N PRO A 248 2.15 11.17 1.08
CA PRO A 248 1.64 11.12 2.45
C PRO A 248 0.18 11.52 2.59
N SER A 249 -0.27 12.54 1.85
CA SER A 249 -1.68 12.94 1.78
C SER A 249 -2.57 11.82 1.25
N PHE A 250 -2.12 11.11 0.20
CA PHE A 250 -2.81 9.97 -0.39
C PHE A 250 -2.91 8.80 0.61
N VAL A 251 -1.83 8.50 1.34
CA VAL A 251 -1.84 7.45 2.39
C VAL A 251 -2.84 7.77 3.49
N LEU A 252 -2.81 8.99 4.03
CA LEU A 252 -3.72 9.41 5.10
C LEU A 252 -5.17 9.36 4.64
N LEU A 253 -5.47 9.90 3.47
CA LEU A 253 -6.82 9.93 2.89
C LEU A 253 -7.36 8.52 2.67
N THR A 254 -6.56 7.63 2.04
CA THR A 254 -6.99 6.26 1.74
C THR A 254 -7.11 5.40 2.99
N CYS A 255 -6.24 5.56 3.99
CA CYS A 255 -6.39 4.93 5.29
C CYS A 255 -7.65 5.42 6.03
N GLY A 256 -7.95 6.72 5.93
CA GLY A 256 -9.16 7.31 6.50
C GLY A 256 -10.43 6.69 5.90
N ILE A 257 -10.51 6.64 4.56
CA ILE A 257 -11.64 6.00 3.86
C ILE A 257 -11.75 4.51 4.23
N ALA A 258 -10.62 3.79 4.28
CA ALA A 258 -10.61 2.37 4.62
C ALA A 258 -11.11 2.11 6.04
N ALA A 259 -10.68 2.92 7.02
CA ALA A 259 -11.12 2.80 8.41
C ALA A 259 -12.61 3.13 8.58
N LEU A 260 -13.12 4.18 7.91
CA LEU A 260 -14.54 4.54 7.90
C LEU A 260 -15.39 3.46 7.24
N SER A 261 -14.95 2.94 6.08
CA SER A 261 -15.64 1.83 5.41
C SER A 261 -15.71 0.59 6.30
N LEU A 262 -14.63 0.31 7.03
CA LEU A 262 -14.60 -0.80 7.98
C LEU A 262 -15.52 -0.60 9.17
N ALA A 263 -15.60 0.62 9.73
CA ALA A 263 -16.54 0.95 10.79
C ALA A 263 -18.00 0.80 10.32
N LEU A 264 -18.29 1.26 9.09
CA LEU A 264 -19.62 1.10 8.49
C LEU A 264 -19.98 -0.37 8.26
N LEU A 265 -19.04 -1.17 7.74
CA LEU A 265 -19.27 -2.61 7.53
C LEU A 265 -19.50 -3.34 8.86
N LEU A 266 -18.80 -2.95 9.93
CA LEU A 266 -19.06 -3.47 11.28
C LEU A 266 -20.48 -3.15 11.73
N TYR A 267 -20.92 -1.92 11.55
CA TYR A 267 -22.27 -1.48 11.93
C TYR A 267 -23.40 -2.21 11.17
N ILE A 268 -23.17 -2.53 9.89
CA ILE A 268 -24.19 -3.21 9.06
C ILE A 268 -24.27 -4.71 9.37
N ILE A 269 -23.15 -5.34 9.76
CA ILE A 269 -23.04 -6.79 9.89
C ILE A 269 -23.32 -7.27 11.32
N ASP A 270 -22.96 -6.49 12.32
CA ASP A 270 -23.17 -6.79 13.76
C ASP A 270 -24.39 -6.05 14.31
#